data_f06699933e04632fa389cb7538daa422
#
_entry.id   f06699933e04632fa389cb7538daa422
#
_cell.length_a   1.000
_cell.length_b   1.000
_cell.length_c   1.000
_cell.angle_alpha   90.00
_cell.angle_beta   90.00
_cell.angle_gamma   90.00
#
_symmetry.space_group_name_H-M   'P 1'
#
loop_
_entity.id
_entity.type
_entity.pdbx_description
1 polymer ?
#
loop_
_entity_poly.entity_id
_entity_poly.type
_entity_poly.pdbx_seq_one_letter_code
_entity_poly.pdbx_strand_id
1 'polypeptide(L)'
;MRTENYFISVDQALNIIDQSCKPEPQWELKKCDSALGDFTFEAIQSPISMPPFRQSSMDGYALRLHASKDYEIVGEIQTGDSNDLPMEKGQAVRIFTGAVVPTLADTIVIQEDVTRDQDRISLEKAIKPNQNIRNIGEQFQMGEILLQQGTLLTPAALGVLSTIGVEKVKVYKKPKLALLVTGNELVSPGKPLEFGQVYESNSIPIKALLNRMGYQCQVIYIPDDYKMTLSLIDQAAAENDMILLSGGISVGDYDFVGKALIELGIEPLFYKVRQRPGKPLFFGKKKNTVFFALPGNPASTLSCFYVYVMQALYRCSGAADAKPRRLKLKMSQAYHKSGERAEFLKAYMEGEYVHILDGQSSSMILSFSKANALAYIPEEASHIQKEALIEVFVLPNI
;
A
#
# COMPACT_ATOMS: atom_id res chain seq x y z
N MET A 1 -25.89 23.95 16.40
CA MET A 1 -25.40 22.58 16.55
C MET A 1 -24.65 22.45 17.86
N ARG A 2 -24.91 21.41 18.67
CA ARG A 2 -24.13 21.14 19.88
C ARG A 2 -22.75 20.67 19.44
N THR A 3 -21.76 21.55 19.51
CA THR A 3 -20.41 21.41 18.95
C THR A 3 -19.53 20.39 19.69
N GLU A 4 -19.93 19.94 20.85
CA GLU A 4 -19.13 19.07 21.73
C GLU A 4 -18.97 17.62 21.21
N ASN A 5 -19.98 17.09 20.50
CA ASN A 5 -19.96 15.70 20.02
C ASN A 5 -19.10 15.46 18.75
N TYR A 6 -18.57 16.52 18.15
CA TYR A 6 -17.78 16.44 16.90
C TYR A 6 -16.29 16.75 17.07
N PHE A 7 -15.84 16.94 18.31
CA PHE A 7 -14.43 17.13 18.66
C PHE A 7 -13.87 15.85 19.29
N ILE A 8 -13.23 15.03 18.47
CA ILE A 8 -12.90 13.64 18.77
C ILE A 8 -11.39 13.39 18.81
N SER A 9 -10.96 12.26 19.34
CA SER A 9 -9.56 11.84 19.35
C SER A 9 -9.12 11.36 17.95
N VAL A 10 -7.80 11.23 17.75
CA VAL A 10 -7.20 10.70 16.51
C VAL A 10 -7.74 9.29 16.22
N ASP A 11 -7.74 8.40 17.20
CA ASP A 11 -8.19 7.01 17.00
C ASP A 11 -9.68 6.91 16.74
N GLN A 12 -10.50 7.76 17.38
CA GLN A 12 -11.92 7.85 17.05
C GLN A 12 -12.15 8.28 15.60
N ALA A 13 -11.40 9.29 15.13
CA ALA A 13 -11.48 9.74 13.72
C ALA A 13 -11.11 8.64 12.74
N LEU A 14 -10.01 7.92 12.98
CA LEU A 14 -9.57 6.80 12.15
C LEU A 14 -10.59 5.66 12.12
N ASN A 15 -11.19 5.33 13.27
CA ASN A 15 -12.23 4.32 13.37
C ASN A 15 -13.52 4.72 12.63
N ILE A 16 -13.95 5.97 12.74
CA ILE A 16 -15.13 6.48 12.01
C ILE A 16 -14.88 6.41 10.49
N ILE A 17 -13.70 6.78 10.02
CA ILE A 17 -13.33 6.66 8.60
C ILE A 17 -13.37 5.19 8.16
N ASP A 18 -12.78 4.28 8.93
CA ASP A 18 -12.74 2.86 8.60
C ASP A 18 -14.15 2.25 8.47
N GLN A 19 -15.07 2.64 9.34
CA GLN A 19 -16.45 2.16 9.33
C GLN A 19 -17.32 2.81 8.25
N SER A 20 -17.06 4.08 7.92
CA SER A 20 -17.89 4.87 7.02
C SER A 20 -17.48 4.76 5.56
N CYS A 21 -16.19 4.52 5.28
CA CYS A 21 -15.68 4.29 3.94
C CYS A 21 -15.84 2.81 3.57
N LYS A 22 -16.50 2.56 2.45
CA LYS A 22 -16.66 1.21 1.89
C LYS A 22 -16.41 1.28 0.39
N PRO A 23 -15.80 0.23 -0.19
CA PRO A 23 -15.68 0.18 -1.64
C PRO A 23 -17.07 0.02 -2.25
N GLU A 24 -17.30 0.67 -3.38
CA GLU A 24 -18.42 0.32 -4.24
C GLU A 24 -18.23 -1.12 -4.75
N PRO A 25 -19.31 -1.92 -4.87
CA PRO A 25 -19.22 -3.30 -5.36
C PRO A 25 -18.99 -3.34 -6.89
N GLN A 26 -18.11 -2.51 -7.39
CA GLN A 26 -17.74 -2.39 -8.79
C GLN A 26 -16.30 -2.82 -9.00
N TRP A 27 -16.09 -3.56 -10.08
CA TRP A 27 -14.78 -4.03 -10.46
C TRP A 27 -14.48 -3.71 -11.92
N GLU A 28 -13.22 -3.74 -12.26
CA GLU A 28 -12.74 -3.72 -13.63
C GLU A 28 -11.74 -4.86 -13.85
N LEU A 29 -11.66 -5.34 -15.09
CA LEU A 29 -10.71 -6.36 -15.47
C LEU A 29 -9.47 -5.68 -16.03
N LYS A 30 -8.34 -5.80 -15.33
CA LYS A 30 -7.05 -5.24 -15.77
C LYS A 30 -6.07 -6.33 -16.15
N LYS A 31 -5.17 -6.01 -17.09
CA LYS A 31 -3.96 -6.83 -17.30
C LYS A 31 -3.07 -6.73 -16.08
N CYS A 32 -2.40 -7.82 -15.72
CA CYS A 32 -1.54 -7.85 -14.55
C CYS A 32 -0.41 -6.80 -14.61
N ASP A 33 0.14 -6.50 -15.80
CA ASP A 33 1.18 -5.47 -15.99
C ASP A 33 0.72 -4.04 -15.67
N SER A 34 -0.59 -3.78 -15.68
CA SER A 34 -1.20 -2.47 -15.40
C SER A 34 -1.97 -2.41 -14.09
N ALA A 35 -1.96 -3.49 -13.28
CA ALA A 35 -2.72 -3.61 -12.06
C ALA A 35 -1.93 -3.29 -10.78
N LEU A 36 -0.69 -2.79 -10.91
CA LEU A 36 0.14 -2.42 -9.76
C LEU A 36 -0.55 -1.36 -8.89
N GLY A 37 -0.64 -1.60 -7.59
CA GLY A 37 -1.25 -0.68 -6.62
C GLY A 37 -2.78 -0.70 -6.60
N ASP A 38 -3.42 -1.62 -7.31
CA ASP A 38 -4.84 -1.90 -7.18
C ASP A 38 -5.10 -2.99 -6.12
N PHE A 39 -6.37 -3.18 -5.74
CA PHE A 39 -6.78 -4.20 -4.77
C PHE A 39 -7.62 -5.27 -5.46
N THR A 40 -7.36 -6.53 -5.14
CA THR A 40 -8.11 -7.67 -5.69
C THR A 40 -9.58 -7.60 -5.30
N PHE A 41 -10.49 -7.72 -6.30
CA PHE A 41 -11.94 -7.72 -6.06
C PHE A 41 -12.46 -9.02 -5.46
N GLU A 42 -11.80 -10.13 -5.74
CA GLU A 42 -12.13 -11.47 -5.26
C GLU A 42 -10.87 -12.21 -4.82
N ALA A 43 -11.03 -13.28 -4.06
CA ALA A 43 -9.91 -14.16 -3.73
C ALA A 43 -9.42 -14.89 -4.99
N ILE A 44 -8.11 -15.03 -5.15
CA ILE A 44 -7.51 -15.67 -6.31
C ILE A 44 -7.00 -17.05 -5.90
N GLN A 45 -7.59 -18.07 -6.49
CA GLN A 45 -7.19 -19.46 -6.32
C GLN A 45 -6.24 -19.88 -7.43
N SER A 46 -5.31 -20.75 -7.11
CA SER A 46 -4.42 -21.33 -8.12
C SER A 46 -5.16 -22.30 -9.04
N PRO A 47 -5.10 -22.12 -10.36
CA PRO A 47 -5.66 -23.09 -11.31
C PRO A 47 -4.77 -24.33 -11.50
N ILE A 48 -3.55 -24.30 -10.98
CA ILE A 48 -2.53 -25.37 -11.12
C ILE A 48 -1.83 -25.62 -9.81
N SER A 49 -1.22 -26.80 -9.66
CA SER A 49 -0.23 -27.03 -8.60
C SER A 49 1.14 -26.50 -9.04
N MET A 50 1.97 -26.00 -8.11
CA MET A 50 3.31 -25.52 -8.40
C MET A 50 4.35 -26.18 -7.47
N PRO A 51 5.38 -26.82 -8.02
CA PRO A 51 5.57 -27.10 -9.46
C PRO A 51 4.48 -28.03 -10.00
N PRO A 52 4.19 -27.94 -11.34
CA PRO A 52 3.14 -28.76 -11.97
C PRO A 52 3.57 -30.21 -12.25
N PHE A 53 4.84 -30.50 -12.12
CA PHE A 53 5.45 -31.84 -12.24
C PHE A 53 6.64 -31.94 -11.28
N ARG A 54 7.15 -33.16 -11.06
CA ARG A 54 8.36 -33.39 -10.28
C ARG A 54 9.55 -32.72 -10.97
N GLN A 55 10.23 -31.81 -10.28
CA GLN A 55 11.33 -31.03 -10.84
C GLN A 55 12.65 -31.29 -10.13
N SER A 56 13.74 -31.28 -10.88
CA SER A 56 15.06 -31.20 -10.29
C SER A 56 15.28 -29.84 -9.60
N SER A 57 15.77 -29.87 -8.37
CA SER A 57 16.19 -28.64 -7.69
C SER A 57 17.65 -28.27 -7.94
N MET A 58 18.43 -29.16 -8.59
CA MET A 58 19.86 -29.04 -8.79
C MET A 58 20.29 -29.58 -10.17
N ASP A 59 21.44 -29.15 -10.63
CA ASP A 59 22.12 -29.75 -11.78
C ASP A 59 22.83 -31.02 -11.32
N GLY A 60 22.60 -32.14 -12.01
CA GLY A 60 23.16 -33.41 -11.59
C GLY A 60 22.68 -34.58 -12.41
N TYR A 61 22.39 -35.67 -11.74
CA TYR A 61 21.96 -36.94 -12.33
C TYR A 61 20.75 -37.49 -11.59
N ALA A 62 19.69 -37.75 -12.31
CA ALA A 62 18.52 -38.45 -11.79
C ALA A 62 18.86 -39.97 -11.78
N LEU A 63 18.62 -40.61 -10.64
CA LEU A 63 18.98 -41.99 -10.39
C LEU A 63 17.78 -42.82 -9.95
N ARG A 64 17.82 -44.11 -10.27
CA ARG A 64 17.06 -45.13 -9.54
C ARG A 64 18.03 -45.87 -8.60
N LEU A 65 17.91 -45.59 -7.30
CA LEU A 65 18.83 -46.06 -6.30
C LEU A 65 18.91 -47.59 -6.26
N HIS A 66 20.15 -48.10 -6.12
CA HIS A 66 20.48 -49.51 -5.92
C HIS A 66 21.74 -49.64 -5.05
N ALA A 67 22.18 -50.89 -4.80
CA ALA A 67 23.27 -51.17 -3.87
C ALA A 67 24.68 -50.72 -4.36
N SER A 68 24.89 -50.59 -5.68
CA SER A 68 26.17 -50.10 -6.23
C SER A 68 26.25 -48.59 -6.18
N LYS A 69 27.48 -48.05 -6.22
CA LYS A 69 27.75 -46.62 -6.37
C LYS A 69 27.89 -46.18 -7.84
N ASP A 70 27.96 -47.15 -8.77
CA ASP A 70 28.22 -46.88 -10.18
C ASP A 70 26.92 -46.92 -10.98
N TYR A 71 26.78 -45.95 -11.91
CA TYR A 71 25.62 -45.81 -12.79
C TYR A 71 26.06 -45.51 -14.21
N GLU A 72 25.32 -46.04 -15.19
CA GLU A 72 25.51 -45.77 -16.61
C GLU A 72 24.61 -44.59 -17.02
N ILE A 73 25.16 -43.59 -17.71
CA ILE A 73 24.40 -42.46 -18.23
C ILE A 73 23.69 -42.89 -19.51
N VAL A 74 22.36 -42.94 -19.48
CA VAL A 74 21.53 -43.37 -20.62
C VAL A 74 20.89 -42.24 -21.40
N GLY A 75 21.06 -40.99 -20.94
CA GLY A 75 20.51 -39.83 -21.63
C GLY A 75 20.62 -38.55 -20.82
N GLU A 76 20.01 -37.51 -21.36
CA GLU A 76 19.97 -36.18 -20.79
C GLU A 76 18.56 -35.59 -20.92
N ILE A 77 18.11 -34.86 -19.90
CA ILE A 77 16.84 -34.10 -19.89
C ILE A 77 17.16 -32.65 -19.55
N GLN A 78 16.92 -31.77 -20.48
CA GLN A 78 17.09 -30.34 -20.32
C GLN A 78 15.80 -29.68 -19.76
N THR A 79 15.95 -28.50 -19.21
CA THR A 79 14.79 -27.71 -18.77
C THR A 79 13.92 -27.33 -19.96
N GLY A 80 12.64 -27.70 -19.92
CA GLY A 80 11.70 -27.54 -21.02
C GLY A 80 11.47 -28.81 -21.86
N ASP A 81 12.28 -29.84 -21.68
CA ASP A 81 11.99 -31.13 -22.31
C ASP A 81 10.76 -31.79 -21.68
N SER A 82 9.97 -32.46 -22.51
CA SER A 82 8.76 -33.18 -22.09
C SER A 82 8.90 -34.71 -22.11
N ASN A 83 10.10 -35.23 -22.40
CA ASN A 83 10.34 -36.64 -22.56
C ASN A 83 10.56 -37.31 -21.21
N ASP A 84 9.83 -38.40 -20.94
CA ASP A 84 10.11 -39.30 -19.82
C ASP A 84 11.05 -40.40 -20.33
N LEU A 85 12.33 -40.29 -19.98
CA LEU A 85 13.31 -41.30 -20.36
C LEU A 85 13.16 -42.55 -19.45
N PRO A 86 12.90 -43.73 -20.04
CA PRO A 86 12.91 -44.95 -19.27
C PRO A 86 14.30 -45.23 -18.70
N MET A 87 14.36 -45.70 -17.45
CA MET A 87 15.61 -46.00 -16.80
C MET A 87 15.48 -47.25 -15.93
N GLU A 88 16.54 -48.06 -15.91
CA GLU A 88 16.65 -49.28 -15.07
C GLU A 88 17.49 -48.98 -13.83
N LYS A 89 17.57 -49.98 -12.93
CA LYS A 89 18.49 -49.90 -11.78
C LYS A 89 19.92 -49.89 -12.30
N GLY A 90 20.76 -48.97 -11.79
CA GLY A 90 22.14 -48.81 -12.26
C GLY A 90 22.27 -47.85 -13.44
N GLN A 91 21.18 -47.22 -13.86
CA GLN A 91 21.20 -46.18 -14.89
C GLN A 91 20.96 -44.80 -14.28
N ALA A 92 21.51 -43.78 -14.93
CA ALA A 92 21.42 -42.39 -14.58
C ALA A 92 21.02 -41.56 -15.81
N VAL A 93 20.26 -40.51 -15.58
CA VAL A 93 19.94 -39.49 -16.61
C VAL A 93 20.53 -38.16 -16.16
N ARG A 94 21.33 -37.52 -17.03
CA ARG A 94 21.82 -36.19 -16.80
C ARG A 94 20.62 -35.24 -16.75
N ILE A 95 20.54 -34.38 -15.70
CA ILE A 95 19.39 -33.51 -15.47
C ILE A 95 19.86 -32.15 -15.00
N PHE A 96 19.06 -31.13 -15.32
CA PHE A 96 19.32 -29.73 -14.97
C PHE A 96 18.21 -29.18 -14.06
N THR A 97 18.54 -28.14 -13.31
CA THR A 97 17.60 -27.46 -12.41
C THR A 97 16.33 -27.06 -13.16
N GLY A 98 15.16 -27.40 -12.61
CA GLY A 98 13.87 -27.14 -13.23
C GLY A 98 13.40 -28.17 -14.27
N ALA A 99 14.24 -29.08 -14.69
CA ALA A 99 13.86 -30.16 -15.62
C ALA A 99 12.92 -31.18 -14.99
N VAL A 100 12.15 -31.84 -15.85
CA VAL A 100 11.23 -32.92 -15.45
C VAL A 100 12.03 -34.10 -14.92
N VAL A 101 11.72 -34.59 -13.72
CA VAL A 101 12.35 -35.76 -13.15
C VAL A 101 11.70 -37.01 -13.76
N PRO A 102 12.50 -37.95 -14.35
CA PRO A 102 11.97 -39.20 -14.88
C PRO A 102 11.09 -39.93 -13.86
N THR A 103 10.01 -40.55 -14.35
CA THR A 103 9.02 -41.22 -13.47
C THR A 103 9.65 -42.27 -12.56
N LEU A 104 10.63 -43.00 -13.08
CA LEU A 104 11.32 -44.10 -12.33
C LEU A 104 12.50 -43.61 -11.48
N ALA A 105 12.90 -42.34 -11.59
CA ALA A 105 13.94 -41.80 -10.71
C ALA A 105 13.37 -41.53 -9.32
N ASP A 106 14.12 -41.91 -8.31
CA ASP A 106 13.77 -41.73 -6.91
C ASP A 106 14.69 -40.76 -6.16
N THR A 107 15.76 -40.28 -6.81
CA THR A 107 16.66 -39.26 -6.25
C THR A 107 17.45 -38.54 -7.34
N ILE A 108 17.99 -37.36 -6.97
CA ILE A 108 18.94 -36.62 -7.79
C ILE A 108 20.21 -36.39 -7.00
N VAL A 109 21.34 -36.77 -7.59
CA VAL A 109 22.67 -36.45 -7.06
C VAL A 109 23.20 -35.22 -7.80
N ILE A 110 23.76 -34.27 -7.05
CA ILE A 110 24.40 -33.10 -7.63
C ILE A 110 25.71 -33.51 -8.36
N GLN A 111 26.02 -32.79 -9.40
CA GLN A 111 27.20 -33.09 -10.24
C GLN A 111 28.52 -33.03 -9.45
N GLU A 112 28.59 -32.24 -8.38
CA GLU A 112 29.75 -32.10 -7.49
C GLU A 112 29.97 -33.28 -6.58
N ASP A 113 29.00 -34.22 -6.44
CA ASP A 113 29.04 -35.37 -5.57
C ASP A 113 29.22 -36.68 -6.36
N VAL A 114 29.66 -36.55 -7.63
CA VAL A 114 29.95 -37.71 -8.50
C VAL A 114 31.28 -37.52 -9.23
N THR A 115 31.99 -38.63 -9.44
CA THR A 115 33.07 -38.69 -10.43
C THR A 115 32.51 -39.24 -11.73
N ARG A 116 32.70 -38.55 -12.84
CA ARG A 116 32.27 -38.96 -14.18
C ARG A 116 33.44 -39.47 -14.99
N ASP A 117 33.27 -40.65 -15.58
CA ASP A 117 34.16 -41.21 -16.58
C ASP A 117 33.35 -41.59 -17.83
N GLN A 118 33.45 -40.81 -18.89
CA GLN A 118 32.68 -40.95 -20.15
C GLN A 118 31.17 -41.04 -19.88
N ASP A 119 30.59 -42.24 -20.11
CA ASP A 119 29.16 -42.50 -19.94
C ASP A 119 28.84 -43.17 -18.58
N ARG A 120 29.73 -43.08 -17.60
CA ARG A 120 29.52 -43.58 -16.26
C ARG A 120 29.76 -42.53 -15.20
N ILE A 121 29.02 -42.67 -14.09
CA ILE A 121 29.25 -41.90 -12.88
C ILE A 121 29.41 -42.84 -11.68
N SER A 122 30.25 -42.43 -10.73
CA SER A 122 30.42 -43.09 -9.43
C SER A 122 30.10 -42.09 -8.33
N LEU A 123 29.26 -42.48 -7.36
CA LEU A 123 28.86 -41.67 -6.22
C LEU A 123 29.99 -41.51 -5.22
N GLU A 124 30.33 -40.26 -4.87
CA GLU A 124 31.35 -39.97 -3.85
C GLU A 124 30.79 -40.00 -2.43
N LYS A 125 29.50 -39.76 -2.27
CA LYS A 125 28.82 -39.71 -0.97
C LYS A 125 27.59 -40.60 -0.91
N ALA A 126 27.17 -40.92 0.30
CA ALA A 126 25.90 -41.59 0.52
C ALA A 126 24.72 -40.66 0.21
N ILE A 127 23.75 -41.15 -0.57
CA ILE A 127 22.59 -40.39 -1.05
C ILE A 127 21.32 -40.96 -0.40
N LYS A 128 20.37 -40.06 -0.13
CA LYS A 128 19.07 -40.45 0.44
C LYS A 128 18.00 -40.44 -0.67
N PRO A 129 16.98 -41.32 -0.57
CA PRO A 129 15.82 -41.27 -1.45
C PRO A 129 15.12 -39.89 -1.38
N ASN A 130 14.55 -39.47 -2.50
CA ASN A 130 13.85 -38.19 -2.68
C ASN A 130 14.71 -36.91 -2.51
N GLN A 131 16.05 -37.07 -2.48
CA GLN A 131 16.95 -35.93 -2.38
C GLN A 131 16.90 -35.10 -3.68
N ASN A 132 16.88 -33.77 -3.55
CA ASN A 132 16.91 -32.81 -4.63
C ASN A 132 15.76 -32.92 -5.65
N ILE A 133 14.62 -33.50 -5.28
CA ILE A 133 13.40 -33.54 -6.07
C ILE A 133 12.37 -32.60 -5.42
N ARG A 134 11.88 -31.63 -6.18
CA ARG A 134 10.70 -30.84 -5.80
C ARG A 134 9.46 -31.59 -6.24
N ASN A 135 8.57 -31.87 -5.31
CA ASN A 135 7.34 -32.59 -5.60
C ASN A 135 6.27 -31.69 -6.20
N ILE A 136 5.29 -32.30 -6.90
CA ILE A 136 4.13 -31.57 -7.43
C ILE A 136 3.41 -30.86 -6.28
N GLY A 137 3.14 -29.56 -6.45
CA GLY A 137 2.41 -28.78 -5.46
C GLY A 137 3.18 -28.47 -4.17
N GLU A 138 4.51 -28.63 -4.15
CA GLU A 138 5.32 -28.35 -2.97
C GLU A 138 5.25 -26.87 -2.55
N GLN A 139 5.08 -25.95 -3.49
CA GLN A 139 4.94 -24.53 -3.19
C GLN A 139 3.49 -24.17 -2.86
N PHE A 140 2.55 -24.63 -3.66
CA PHE A 140 1.10 -24.52 -3.46
C PHE A 140 0.35 -25.49 -4.37
N GLN A 141 -0.87 -25.85 -3.98
CA GLN A 141 -1.70 -26.81 -4.70
C GLN A 141 -2.79 -26.13 -5.51
N MET A 142 -3.29 -26.80 -6.54
CA MET A 142 -4.46 -26.38 -7.28
C MET A 142 -5.65 -26.18 -6.34
N GLY A 143 -6.37 -25.04 -6.49
CA GLY A 143 -7.50 -24.64 -5.65
C GLY A 143 -7.11 -23.90 -4.38
N GLU A 144 -5.81 -23.81 -4.03
CA GLU A 144 -5.34 -23.04 -2.89
C GLU A 144 -5.52 -21.53 -3.14
N ILE A 145 -5.98 -20.81 -2.12
CA ILE A 145 -6.12 -19.35 -2.19
C ILE A 145 -4.75 -18.71 -2.00
N LEU A 146 -4.24 -18.07 -3.04
CA LEU A 146 -2.94 -17.41 -3.03
C LEU A 146 -3.03 -15.94 -2.63
N LEU A 147 -4.09 -15.26 -3.04
CA LEU A 147 -4.35 -13.86 -2.68
C LEU A 147 -5.80 -13.74 -2.20
N GLN A 148 -5.99 -13.14 -1.04
CA GLN A 148 -7.33 -12.86 -0.51
C GLN A 148 -7.97 -11.67 -1.23
N GLN A 149 -9.29 -11.54 -1.15
CA GLN A 149 -10.00 -10.33 -1.56
C GLN A 149 -9.46 -9.11 -0.81
N GLY A 150 -9.30 -7.98 -1.49
CA GLY A 150 -8.76 -6.74 -0.90
C GLY A 150 -7.25 -6.75 -0.68
N THR A 151 -6.53 -7.71 -1.27
CA THR A 151 -5.06 -7.74 -1.26
C THR A 151 -4.51 -6.69 -2.21
N LEU A 152 -3.55 -5.89 -1.75
CA LEU A 152 -2.81 -4.94 -2.58
C LEU A 152 -1.93 -5.70 -3.59
N LEU A 153 -2.08 -5.39 -4.86
CA LEU A 153 -1.26 -5.92 -5.94
C LEU A 153 0.12 -5.23 -5.95
N THR A 154 1.04 -5.84 -5.22
CA THR A 154 2.48 -5.48 -5.21
C THR A 154 3.19 -6.16 -6.38
N PRO A 155 4.46 -5.78 -6.72
CA PRO A 155 5.25 -6.52 -7.71
C PRO A 155 5.33 -8.02 -7.41
N ALA A 156 5.46 -8.41 -6.14
CA ALA A 156 5.49 -9.82 -5.74
C ALA A 156 4.13 -10.52 -5.96
N ALA A 157 3.02 -9.86 -5.64
CA ALA A 157 1.67 -10.38 -5.91
C ALA A 157 1.43 -10.58 -7.41
N LEU A 158 1.86 -9.63 -8.25
CA LEU A 158 1.81 -9.75 -9.71
C LEU A 158 2.69 -10.92 -10.21
N GLY A 159 3.86 -11.13 -9.59
CA GLY A 159 4.71 -12.30 -9.85
C GLY A 159 3.99 -13.62 -9.55
N VAL A 160 3.25 -13.71 -8.45
CA VAL A 160 2.41 -14.88 -8.13
C VAL A 160 1.37 -15.12 -9.22
N LEU A 161 0.63 -14.07 -9.66
CA LEU A 161 -0.35 -14.18 -10.74
C LEU A 161 0.29 -14.69 -12.04
N SER A 162 1.45 -14.18 -12.39
CA SER A 162 2.20 -14.62 -13.58
C SER A 162 2.63 -16.08 -13.47
N THR A 163 3.06 -16.52 -12.28
CA THR A 163 3.49 -17.91 -12.03
C THR A 163 2.36 -18.91 -12.26
N ILE A 164 1.11 -18.52 -12.00
CA ILE A 164 -0.07 -19.36 -12.22
C ILE A 164 -0.76 -19.12 -13.56
N GLY A 165 -0.15 -18.36 -14.48
CA GLY A 165 -0.65 -18.10 -15.83
C GLY A 165 -1.82 -17.12 -15.90
N VAL A 166 -2.09 -16.32 -14.87
CA VAL A 166 -3.16 -15.32 -14.86
C VAL A 166 -2.69 -14.06 -15.62
N GLU A 167 -3.30 -13.79 -16.77
CA GLU A 167 -3.04 -12.59 -17.58
C GLU A 167 -3.81 -11.36 -17.07
N LYS A 168 -5.03 -11.56 -16.61
CA LYS A 168 -5.95 -10.49 -16.20
C LYS A 168 -6.55 -10.78 -14.85
N VAL A 169 -6.70 -9.74 -14.05
CA VAL A 169 -7.23 -9.81 -12.68
C VAL A 169 -8.38 -8.83 -12.50
N LYS A 170 -9.41 -9.25 -11.75
CA LYS A 170 -10.46 -8.33 -11.31
C LYS A 170 -9.96 -7.52 -10.12
N VAL A 171 -10.03 -6.20 -10.26
CA VAL A 171 -9.65 -5.24 -9.22
C VAL A 171 -10.84 -4.34 -8.89
N TYR A 172 -10.90 -3.85 -7.66
CA TYR A 172 -11.87 -2.81 -7.32
C TYR A 172 -11.63 -1.56 -8.17
N LYS A 173 -12.71 -0.94 -8.62
CA LYS A 173 -12.62 0.40 -9.22
C LYS A 173 -12.17 1.41 -8.17
N LYS A 174 -11.18 2.23 -8.52
CA LYS A 174 -10.78 3.35 -7.69
C LYS A 174 -11.84 4.43 -7.67
N PRO A 175 -12.08 5.10 -6.52
CA PRO A 175 -13.01 6.22 -6.44
C PRO A 175 -12.54 7.38 -7.33
N LYS A 176 -13.50 8.11 -7.91
CA LYS A 176 -13.26 9.38 -8.60
C LYS A 176 -13.14 10.49 -7.56
N LEU A 177 -12.18 11.38 -7.75
CA LEU A 177 -11.89 12.44 -6.79
C LEU A 177 -11.96 13.82 -7.42
N ALA A 178 -12.49 14.78 -6.65
CA ALA A 178 -12.30 16.20 -6.89
C ALA A 178 -11.63 16.87 -5.69
N LEU A 179 -10.67 17.75 -5.96
CA LEU A 179 -10.03 18.64 -4.98
C LEU A 179 -10.48 20.07 -5.26
N LEU A 180 -11.24 20.64 -4.34
CA LEU A 180 -11.74 21.98 -4.39
C LEU A 180 -10.85 22.89 -3.54
N VAL A 181 -10.34 23.96 -4.11
CA VAL A 181 -9.41 24.90 -3.45
C VAL A 181 -10.10 26.25 -3.32
N THR A 182 -10.17 26.79 -2.09
CA THR A 182 -10.79 28.09 -1.79
C THR A 182 -9.78 29.05 -1.19
N GLY A 183 -9.92 30.32 -1.49
CA GLY A 183 -9.12 31.44 -0.96
C GLY A 183 -8.80 32.46 -2.04
N ASN A 184 -9.32 33.68 -1.91
CA ASN A 184 -9.06 34.76 -2.86
C ASN A 184 -7.62 35.29 -2.81
N GLU A 185 -6.90 34.99 -1.69
CA GLU A 185 -5.49 35.34 -1.53
C GLU A 185 -4.58 34.39 -2.33
N LEU A 186 -5.10 33.27 -2.85
CA LEU A 186 -4.32 32.23 -3.48
C LEU A 186 -4.01 32.56 -4.95
N VAL A 187 -2.75 32.55 -5.29
CA VAL A 187 -2.24 32.75 -6.65
C VAL A 187 -1.56 31.51 -7.16
N SER A 188 -1.83 31.14 -8.40
CA SER A 188 -1.15 30.00 -9.03
C SER A 188 0.36 30.25 -9.14
N PRO A 189 1.22 29.25 -8.86
CA PRO A 189 2.66 29.38 -9.10
C PRO A 189 3.00 29.84 -10.52
N GLY A 190 4.02 30.69 -10.64
CA GLY A 190 4.44 31.28 -11.92
C GLY A 190 3.84 32.66 -12.22
N LYS A 191 2.85 33.14 -11.46
CA LYS A 191 2.35 34.47 -11.55
C LYS A 191 2.97 35.36 -10.48
N PRO A 192 3.15 36.70 -10.70
CA PRO A 192 3.63 37.59 -9.66
C PRO A 192 2.60 37.70 -8.52
N LEU A 193 3.10 37.85 -7.29
CA LEU A 193 2.26 38.10 -6.12
C LEU A 193 2.01 39.61 -5.94
N GLU A 194 0.80 39.97 -5.63
CA GLU A 194 0.44 41.28 -5.10
C GLU A 194 0.52 41.28 -3.57
N PHE A 195 0.49 42.44 -2.97
CA PHE A 195 0.50 42.58 -1.50
C PHE A 195 -0.70 41.86 -0.87
N GLY A 196 -0.47 41.00 0.08
CA GLY A 196 -1.51 40.18 0.74
C GLY A 196 -1.81 38.83 0.07
N GLN A 197 -1.23 38.53 -1.09
CA GLN A 197 -1.40 37.26 -1.77
C GLN A 197 -0.30 36.25 -1.37
N VAL A 198 -0.64 34.96 -1.51
CA VAL A 198 0.27 33.84 -1.31
C VAL A 198 0.11 32.82 -2.44
N TYR A 199 1.14 32.05 -2.71
CA TYR A 199 1.02 30.96 -3.69
C TYR A 199 0.16 29.82 -3.15
N GLU A 200 -0.72 29.31 -4.00
CA GLU A 200 -1.45 28.07 -3.75
C GLU A 200 -0.45 26.90 -3.72
N SER A 201 -0.35 26.20 -2.59
CA SER A 201 0.67 25.19 -2.34
C SER A 201 0.12 23.85 -1.86
N ASN A 202 -1.22 23.68 -1.79
CA ASN A 202 -1.85 22.46 -1.30
C ASN A 202 -2.23 21.50 -2.43
N SER A 203 -2.72 22.01 -3.56
CA SER A 203 -3.22 21.15 -4.64
C SER A 203 -2.12 20.35 -5.34
N ILE A 204 -0.96 20.95 -5.56
CA ILE A 204 0.17 20.30 -6.24
C ILE A 204 0.63 19.06 -5.49
N PRO A 205 0.99 19.11 -4.19
CA PRO A 205 1.43 17.92 -3.46
C PRO A 205 0.32 16.88 -3.30
N ILE A 206 -0.92 17.29 -3.04
CA ILE A 206 -2.05 16.33 -2.95
C ILE A 206 -2.24 15.62 -4.29
N LYS A 207 -2.27 16.36 -5.40
CA LYS A 207 -2.39 15.75 -6.74
C LYS A 207 -1.21 14.84 -7.08
N ALA A 208 0.01 15.22 -6.71
CA ALA A 208 1.19 14.38 -6.91
C ALA A 208 1.08 13.06 -6.13
N LEU A 209 0.65 13.09 -4.87
CA LEU A 209 0.41 11.92 -4.05
C LEU A 209 -0.68 11.03 -4.65
N LEU A 210 -1.82 11.60 -5.03
CA LEU A 210 -2.93 10.88 -5.65
C LEU A 210 -2.52 10.21 -6.96
N ASN A 211 -1.83 10.94 -7.85
CA ASN A 211 -1.35 10.40 -9.13
C ASN A 211 -0.39 9.22 -8.91
N ARG A 212 0.51 9.32 -7.93
CA ARG A 212 1.42 8.25 -7.61
C ARG A 212 0.72 7.01 -7.07
N MET A 213 -0.36 7.19 -6.31
CA MET A 213 -1.21 6.10 -5.84
C MET A 213 -2.15 5.57 -6.94
N GLY A 214 -2.06 6.12 -8.17
CA GLY A 214 -2.87 5.74 -9.31
C GLY A 214 -4.31 6.27 -9.27
N TYR A 215 -4.57 7.35 -8.52
CA TYR A 215 -5.87 8.03 -8.52
C TYR A 215 -5.85 9.23 -9.46
N GLN A 216 -6.94 9.42 -10.17
CA GLN A 216 -7.19 10.64 -10.93
C GLN A 216 -7.95 11.64 -10.06
N CYS A 217 -7.56 12.90 -10.08
CA CYS A 217 -8.17 13.95 -9.30
C CYS A 217 -8.34 15.22 -10.13
N GLN A 218 -9.57 15.70 -10.23
CA GLN A 218 -9.88 17.01 -10.81
C GLN A 218 -9.62 18.10 -9.77
N VAL A 219 -8.91 19.16 -10.13
CA VAL A 219 -8.72 20.34 -9.26
C VAL A 219 -9.65 21.44 -9.72
N ILE A 220 -10.44 21.98 -8.79
CA ILE A 220 -11.43 23.04 -9.03
C ILE A 220 -11.13 24.19 -8.07
N TYR A 221 -10.91 25.39 -8.61
CA TYR A 221 -10.72 26.61 -7.81
C TYR A 221 -12.07 27.28 -7.58
N ILE A 222 -12.37 27.56 -6.32
CA ILE A 222 -13.62 28.20 -5.88
C ILE A 222 -13.29 29.61 -5.39
N PRO A 223 -13.88 30.66 -5.95
CA PRO A 223 -13.78 32.01 -5.39
C PRO A 223 -14.49 32.07 -4.04
N ASP A 224 -14.12 33.02 -3.19
CA ASP A 224 -14.79 33.26 -1.88
C ASP A 224 -16.18 33.90 -2.09
N ASP A 225 -17.05 33.18 -2.76
CA ASP A 225 -18.46 33.47 -2.95
C ASP A 225 -19.30 32.26 -2.49
N TYR A 226 -20.26 32.52 -1.62
CA TYR A 226 -21.06 31.44 -1.02
C TYR A 226 -21.90 30.66 -2.04
N LYS A 227 -22.53 31.37 -2.99
CA LYS A 227 -23.38 30.70 -4.00
C LYS A 227 -22.57 29.85 -4.95
N MET A 228 -21.40 30.37 -5.36
CA MET A 228 -20.46 29.56 -6.18
C MET A 228 -19.90 28.36 -5.40
N THR A 229 -19.55 28.55 -4.14
CA THR A 229 -19.09 27.44 -3.26
C THR A 229 -20.15 26.35 -3.19
N LEU A 230 -21.41 26.70 -2.92
CA LEU A 230 -22.52 25.76 -2.87
C LEU A 230 -22.69 24.99 -4.19
N SER A 231 -22.75 25.74 -5.31
CA SER A 231 -22.96 25.15 -6.64
C SER A 231 -21.83 24.23 -7.06
N LEU A 232 -20.57 24.62 -6.86
CA LEU A 232 -19.42 23.83 -7.27
C LEU A 232 -19.22 22.57 -6.40
N ILE A 233 -19.53 22.63 -5.11
CA ILE A 233 -19.52 21.44 -4.24
C ILE A 233 -20.62 20.46 -4.68
N ASP A 234 -21.84 20.93 -4.96
CA ASP A 234 -22.93 20.05 -5.40
C ASP A 234 -22.66 19.40 -6.76
N GLN A 235 -22.13 20.18 -7.71
CA GLN A 235 -21.70 19.65 -9.01
C GLN A 235 -20.59 18.61 -8.86
N ALA A 236 -19.54 18.91 -8.09
CA ALA A 236 -18.45 17.96 -7.86
C ALA A 236 -18.95 16.68 -7.18
N ALA A 237 -19.89 16.79 -6.24
CA ALA A 237 -20.49 15.65 -5.55
C ALA A 237 -21.34 14.74 -6.46
N ALA A 238 -21.91 15.29 -7.53
CA ALA A 238 -22.68 14.51 -8.49
C ALA A 238 -21.80 13.62 -9.40
N GLU A 239 -20.53 13.99 -9.58
CA GLU A 239 -19.61 13.36 -10.55
C GLU A 239 -18.50 12.52 -9.89
N ASN A 240 -18.32 12.68 -8.56
CA ASN A 240 -17.20 12.09 -7.84
C ASN A 240 -17.65 11.32 -6.59
N ASP A 241 -16.85 10.34 -6.20
CA ASP A 241 -17.08 9.47 -5.04
C ASP A 241 -16.44 10.05 -3.77
N MET A 242 -15.41 10.89 -3.93
CA MET A 242 -14.72 11.55 -2.82
C MET A 242 -14.39 13.00 -3.17
N ILE A 243 -14.76 13.90 -2.27
CA ILE A 243 -14.53 15.35 -2.40
C ILE A 243 -13.52 15.77 -1.32
N LEU A 244 -12.43 16.34 -1.75
CA LEU A 244 -11.46 17.01 -0.89
C LEU A 244 -11.62 18.52 -1.04
N LEU A 245 -11.73 19.24 0.07
CA LEU A 245 -11.75 20.71 0.09
C LEU A 245 -10.49 21.19 0.83
N SER A 246 -9.78 22.13 0.28
CA SER A 246 -8.60 22.77 0.88
C SER A 246 -8.87 24.23 1.13
N GLY A 247 -8.83 24.65 2.41
CA GLY A 247 -9.20 26.00 2.84
C GLY A 247 -10.67 26.12 3.24
N GLY A 248 -11.06 27.30 3.73
CA GLY A 248 -12.46 27.66 4.03
C GLY A 248 -13.11 26.88 5.17
N ILE A 249 -12.36 26.16 6.02
CA ILE A 249 -12.89 25.32 7.13
C ILE A 249 -12.52 25.88 8.51
N SER A 250 -12.17 27.16 8.60
CA SER A 250 -11.88 27.84 9.85
C SER A 250 -13.15 28.36 10.52
N VAL A 251 -13.11 28.63 11.83
CA VAL A 251 -14.24 29.15 12.63
C VAL A 251 -14.50 30.66 12.42
N GLY A 252 -14.16 31.23 11.27
CA GLY A 252 -14.36 32.65 10.95
C GLY A 252 -15.69 32.98 10.26
N ASP A 253 -16.02 34.24 10.16
CA ASP A 253 -17.24 34.75 9.48
C ASP A 253 -17.32 34.39 8.01
N TYR A 254 -16.18 34.06 7.38
CA TYR A 254 -16.01 33.64 5.99
C TYR A 254 -15.92 32.13 5.81
N ASP A 255 -16.38 31.33 6.78
CA ASP A 255 -16.45 29.86 6.62
C ASP A 255 -17.63 29.46 5.71
N PHE A 256 -17.47 29.72 4.44
CA PHE A 256 -18.49 29.41 3.43
C PHE A 256 -18.56 27.87 3.20
N VAL A 257 -17.44 27.17 3.34
CA VAL A 257 -17.37 25.72 3.11
C VAL A 257 -18.22 24.98 4.14
N GLY A 258 -18.04 25.23 5.42
CA GLY A 258 -18.80 24.57 6.47
C GLY A 258 -20.31 24.79 6.35
N LYS A 259 -20.73 26.04 6.03
CA LYS A 259 -22.14 26.38 5.80
C LYS A 259 -22.70 25.65 4.56
N ALA A 260 -21.96 25.64 3.45
CA ALA A 260 -22.38 24.99 2.22
C ALA A 260 -22.52 23.46 2.37
N LEU A 261 -21.58 22.80 3.08
CA LEU A 261 -21.68 21.37 3.37
C LEU A 261 -22.96 21.01 4.12
N ILE A 262 -23.35 21.81 5.11
CA ILE A 262 -24.58 21.63 5.89
C ILE A 262 -25.82 21.86 5.01
N GLU A 263 -25.86 22.94 4.25
CA GLU A 263 -27.00 23.27 3.38
C GLU A 263 -27.23 22.22 2.29
N LEU A 264 -26.13 21.65 1.76
CA LEU A 264 -26.19 20.54 0.83
C LEU A 264 -26.63 19.20 1.46
N GLY A 265 -26.88 19.16 2.77
CA GLY A 265 -27.30 17.97 3.46
C GLY A 265 -26.20 16.92 3.62
N ILE A 266 -24.95 17.34 3.64
CA ILE A 266 -23.83 16.46 3.95
C ILE A 266 -23.82 16.20 5.46
N GLU A 267 -24.00 14.96 5.85
CA GLU A 267 -24.01 14.54 7.25
C GLU A 267 -22.59 14.59 7.82
N PRO A 268 -22.31 15.44 8.82
CA PRO A 268 -21.01 15.47 9.45
C PRO A 268 -20.82 14.26 10.35
N LEU A 269 -19.77 13.50 10.12
CA LEU A 269 -19.35 12.39 10.97
C LEU A 269 -18.38 12.84 12.07
N PHE A 270 -17.50 13.81 11.74
CA PHE A 270 -16.77 14.63 12.70
C PHE A 270 -16.35 15.96 12.08
N TYR A 271 -16.04 16.94 12.95
CA TYR A 271 -15.69 18.30 12.48
C TYR A 271 -14.33 18.79 12.99
N LYS A 272 -13.84 18.29 14.11
CA LYS A 272 -12.55 18.66 14.70
C LYS A 272 -11.91 17.42 15.32
N VAL A 273 -10.58 17.35 15.21
CA VAL A 273 -9.79 16.30 15.87
C VAL A 273 -8.86 16.93 16.89
N ARG A 274 -8.75 16.31 18.07
CA ARG A 274 -7.87 16.75 19.16
C ARG A 274 -6.41 16.49 18.84
N GLN A 275 -5.92 17.19 17.81
CA GLN A 275 -4.57 17.06 17.31
C GLN A 275 -3.91 18.40 16.98
N ARG A 276 -2.60 18.37 16.76
CA ARG A 276 -1.75 19.44 16.23
C ARG A 276 -0.70 18.82 15.28
N PRO A 277 -0.51 19.38 14.05
CA PRO A 277 -1.35 20.37 13.39
C PRO A 277 -2.67 19.77 12.90
N GLY A 278 -3.54 20.61 12.32
CA GLY A 278 -4.75 20.14 11.63
C GLY A 278 -5.97 19.91 12.54
N LYS A 279 -6.13 20.69 13.64
CA LYS A 279 -7.34 20.64 14.47
C LYS A 279 -8.65 20.76 13.67
N PRO A 280 -8.82 21.75 12.76
CA PRO A 280 -10.00 21.79 11.91
C PRO A 280 -9.85 20.73 10.80
N LEU A 281 -10.60 19.67 10.94
CA LEU A 281 -10.71 18.61 9.95
C LEU A 281 -12.16 18.12 9.95
N PHE A 282 -12.85 18.36 8.84
CA PHE A 282 -14.20 17.85 8.64
C PHE A 282 -14.16 16.53 7.88
N PHE A 283 -14.95 15.58 8.29
CA PHE A 283 -15.30 14.39 7.55
C PHE A 283 -16.79 14.17 7.59
N GLY A 284 -17.39 13.97 6.44
CA GLY A 284 -18.83 13.80 6.29
C GLY A 284 -19.21 12.95 5.10
N LYS A 285 -20.49 12.66 4.98
CA LYS A 285 -21.02 11.78 3.94
C LYS A 285 -22.36 12.29 3.41
N LYS A 286 -22.60 12.12 2.10
CA LYS A 286 -23.91 12.29 1.48
C LYS A 286 -24.11 11.12 0.51
N LYS A 287 -25.05 10.20 0.84
CA LYS A 287 -25.20 8.93 0.15
C LYS A 287 -23.87 8.13 0.19
N ASN A 288 -23.30 7.84 -0.98
CA ASN A 288 -22.05 7.12 -1.11
C ASN A 288 -20.82 8.04 -1.22
N THR A 289 -21.02 9.33 -1.48
CA THR A 289 -19.92 10.31 -1.61
C THR A 289 -19.41 10.73 -0.23
N VAL A 290 -18.11 10.67 -0.02
CA VAL A 290 -17.43 11.11 1.20
C VAL A 290 -16.75 12.44 0.99
N PHE A 291 -16.70 13.26 2.04
CA PHE A 291 -16.21 14.63 2.01
C PHE A 291 -15.16 14.83 3.10
N PHE A 292 -14.02 15.38 2.71
CA PHE A 292 -13.01 15.89 3.62
C PHE A 292 -12.85 17.38 3.39
N ALA A 293 -13.01 18.20 4.43
CA ALA A 293 -12.52 19.56 4.38
C ALA A 293 -11.26 19.68 5.25
N LEU A 294 -10.16 19.97 4.57
CA LEU A 294 -8.81 19.98 5.11
C LEU A 294 -8.42 21.40 5.55
N PRO A 295 -7.52 21.55 6.53
CA PRO A 295 -7.00 22.86 6.91
C PRO A 295 -6.35 23.57 5.73
N GLY A 296 -6.35 24.92 5.72
CA GLY A 296 -5.65 25.70 4.68
C GLY A 296 -4.12 25.68 4.81
N ASN A 297 -3.58 25.58 6.02
CA ASN A 297 -2.14 25.56 6.27
C ASN A 297 -1.47 24.31 5.65
N PRO A 298 -0.41 24.46 4.81
CA PRO A 298 0.13 23.39 3.99
C PRO A 298 0.60 22.16 4.77
N ALA A 299 1.33 22.33 5.88
CA ALA A 299 1.78 21.21 6.68
C ALA A 299 0.63 20.51 7.43
N SER A 300 -0.44 21.25 7.79
CA SER A 300 -1.65 20.65 8.34
C SER A 300 -2.39 19.81 7.32
N THR A 301 -2.53 20.33 6.10
CA THR A 301 -3.19 19.68 4.98
C THR A 301 -2.52 18.35 4.66
N LEU A 302 -1.19 18.34 4.51
CA LEU A 302 -0.44 17.10 4.27
C LEU A 302 -0.51 16.11 5.43
N SER A 303 -0.41 16.58 6.68
CA SER A 303 -0.57 15.69 7.84
C SER A 303 -1.94 15.02 7.84
N CYS A 304 -3.00 15.79 7.62
CA CYS A 304 -4.37 15.24 7.54
C CYS A 304 -4.54 14.29 6.34
N PHE A 305 -3.92 14.60 5.21
CA PHE A 305 -3.95 13.73 4.05
C PHE A 305 -3.31 12.38 4.35
N TYR A 306 -2.10 12.36 4.88
CA TYR A 306 -1.38 11.11 5.19
C TYR A 306 -2.08 10.27 6.26
N VAL A 307 -2.63 10.91 7.29
CA VAL A 307 -3.22 10.17 8.42
C VAL A 307 -4.64 9.69 8.11
N TYR A 308 -5.47 10.50 7.46
CA TYR A 308 -6.91 10.24 7.33
C TYR A 308 -7.37 9.98 5.91
N VAL A 309 -6.98 10.85 4.95
CA VAL A 309 -7.46 10.74 3.57
C VAL A 309 -6.93 9.47 2.90
N MET A 310 -5.67 9.13 3.12
CA MET A 310 -5.09 7.88 2.58
C MET A 310 -5.81 6.64 3.07
N GLN A 311 -6.18 6.58 4.36
CA GLN A 311 -6.97 5.47 4.89
C GLN A 311 -8.33 5.37 4.20
N ALA A 312 -9.02 6.49 4.04
CA ALA A 312 -10.30 6.54 3.34
C ALA A 312 -10.18 6.09 1.87
N LEU A 313 -9.14 6.55 1.17
CA LEU A 313 -8.86 6.15 -0.21
C LEU A 313 -8.66 4.64 -0.34
N TYR A 314 -7.81 4.06 0.49
CA TYR A 314 -7.56 2.62 0.48
C TYR A 314 -8.83 1.84 0.81
N ARG A 315 -9.61 2.31 1.80
CA ARG A 315 -10.87 1.66 2.18
C ARG A 315 -11.90 1.71 1.05
N CYS A 316 -12.08 2.88 0.43
CA CYS A 316 -12.97 3.03 -0.74
C CYS A 316 -12.48 2.25 -1.97
N SER A 317 -11.20 1.93 -2.06
CA SER A 317 -10.61 1.14 -3.14
C SER A 317 -10.57 -0.37 -2.84
N GLY A 318 -11.18 -0.82 -1.75
CA GLY A 318 -11.32 -2.24 -1.46
C GLY A 318 -10.19 -2.87 -0.64
N ALA A 319 -9.30 -2.08 -0.04
CA ALA A 319 -8.26 -2.60 0.85
C ALA A 319 -8.87 -3.38 2.02
N ALA A 320 -8.41 -4.61 2.25
CA ALA A 320 -8.79 -5.41 3.41
C ALA A 320 -8.27 -4.77 4.71
N ASP A 321 -7.05 -4.24 4.69
CA ASP A 321 -6.47 -3.41 5.73
C ASP A 321 -6.06 -2.06 5.14
N ALA A 322 -6.75 -1.00 5.55
CA ALA A 322 -6.52 0.37 5.09
C ALA A 322 -5.83 1.25 6.14
N LYS A 323 -5.52 0.69 7.32
CA LYS A 323 -4.95 1.47 8.43
C LYS A 323 -3.59 2.08 8.04
N PRO A 324 -3.30 3.32 8.47
CA PRO A 324 -1.98 3.88 8.30
C PRO A 324 -0.90 2.98 8.93
N ARG A 325 0.19 2.76 8.21
CA ARG A 325 1.31 1.97 8.72
C ARG A 325 1.95 2.67 9.90
N ARG A 326 1.96 2.02 11.07
CA ARG A 326 2.59 2.52 12.28
C ARG A 326 3.75 1.61 12.69
N LEU A 327 4.81 2.20 13.20
CA LEU A 327 5.94 1.53 13.82
C LEU A 327 6.15 2.07 15.22
N LYS A 328 6.80 1.31 16.09
CA LYS A 328 7.30 1.79 17.38
C LYS A 328 8.80 1.99 17.28
N LEU A 329 9.26 3.23 17.45
CA LEU A 329 10.67 3.60 17.35
C LEU A 329 11.10 4.37 18.61
N LYS A 330 12.39 4.35 18.91
CA LYS A 330 12.99 5.08 20.02
C LYS A 330 13.14 6.56 19.69
N MET A 331 12.79 7.43 20.62
CA MET A 331 13.07 8.85 20.50
C MET A 331 14.57 9.13 20.58
N SER A 332 15.13 9.80 19.58
CA SER A 332 16.55 10.17 19.56
C SER A 332 16.91 11.24 20.61
N GLN A 333 15.94 12.03 21.03
CA GLN A 333 16.07 13.08 22.05
C GLN A 333 14.78 13.22 22.86
N ALA A 334 14.87 13.81 24.05
CA ALA A 334 13.70 14.10 24.85
C ALA A 334 12.81 15.15 24.16
N TYR A 335 11.49 15.06 24.35
CA TYR A 335 10.53 15.99 23.81
C TYR A 335 9.52 16.43 24.88
N HIS A 336 9.29 17.74 24.97
CA HIS A 336 8.24 18.33 25.81
C HIS A 336 7.11 18.83 24.92
N LYS A 337 5.91 18.24 25.11
CA LYS A 337 4.71 18.65 24.41
C LYS A 337 4.11 19.89 25.06
N SER A 338 3.81 20.90 24.25
CA SER A 338 3.07 22.08 24.70
C SER A 338 1.58 21.92 24.41
N GLY A 339 0.77 21.79 25.46
CA GLY A 339 -0.69 21.69 25.36
C GLY A 339 -1.24 20.26 25.45
N GLU A 340 -2.56 20.13 25.40
CA GLU A 340 -3.30 18.90 25.74
C GLU A 340 -3.64 17.99 24.54
N ARG A 341 -3.47 18.50 23.30
CA ARG A 341 -3.83 17.76 22.11
C ARG A 341 -2.73 16.79 21.69
N ALA A 342 -3.07 15.73 21.01
CA ALA A 342 -2.11 14.87 20.33
C ALA A 342 -1.28 15.67 19.32
N GLU A 343 -0.03 15.28 19.09
CA GLU A 343 0.84 15.96 18.11
C GLU A 343 1.35 14.99 17.06
N PHE A 344 1.28 15.43 15.79
CA PHE A 344 1.96 14.81 14.66
C PHE A 344 3.16 15.68 14.29
N LEU A 345 4.35 15.22 14.64
CA LEU A 345 5.58 15.94 14.40
C LEU A 345 6.28 15.38 13.17
N LYS A 346 6.64 16.26 12.25
CA LYS A 346 7.44 15.89 11.07
C LYS A 346 8.77 15.33 11.56
N ALA A 347 9.10 14.10 11.14
CA ALA A 347 10.23 13.36 11.69
C ALA A 347 10.97 12.58 10.60
N TYR A 348 12.18 12.19 10.91
CA TYR A 348 13.01 11.32 10.09
C TYR A 348 13.33 10.05 10.86
N MET A 349 12.99 8.91 10.27
CA MET A 349 13.32 7.58 10.81
C MET A 349 14.68 7.13 10.28
N GLU A 350 15.53 6.68 11.17
CA GLU A 350 16.84 6.10 10.87
C GLU A 350 17.13 4.92 11.81
N GLY A 351 17.22 3.71 11.25
CA GLY A 351 17.38 2.49 12.05
C GLY A 351 16.23 2.31 13.05
N GLU A 352 16.55 2.19 14.33
CA GLU A 352 15.56 2.05 15.42
C GLU A 352 15.11 3.39 16.03
N TYR A 353 15.60 4.52 15.49
CA TYR A 353 15.35 5.84 16.02
C TYR A 353 14.45 6.70 15.16
N VAL A 354 13.75 7.62 15.82
CA VAL A 354 13.03 8.72 15.19
C VAL A 354 13.56 10.06 15.68
N HIS A 355 13.85 10.94 14.71
CA HIS A 355 14.39 12.28 14.91
C HIS A 355 13.31 13.30 14.57
N ILE A 356 12.91 14.12 15.54
CA ILE A 356 11.99 15.23 15.29
C ILE A 356 12.75 16.31 14.53
N LEU A 357 12.20 16.73 13.39
CA LEU A 357 12.77 17.77 12.55
C LEU A 357 12.44 19.16 13.11
N ASP A 358 13.25 20.16 12.76
CA ASP A 358 12.93 21.56 13.00
C ASP A 358 11.74 22.01 12.13
N GLY A 359 11.13 23.16 12.47
CA GLY A 359 10.07 23.74 11.66
C GLY A 359 8.72 23.04 11.79
N GLN A 360 8.26 22.81 13.01
CA GLN A 360 7.01 22.10 13.31
C GLN A 360 5.73 22.94 13.15
N SER A 361 5.83 24.23 12.77
CA SER A 361 4.66 25.06 12.54
C SER A 361 3.76 24.49 11.43
N SER A 362 2.44 24.74 11.54
CA SER A 362 1.42 24.28 10.60
C SER A 362 1.56 24.86 9.18
N SER A 363 2.26 25.97 9.03
CA SER A 363 2.57 26.60 7.74
C SER A 363 3.91 26.14 7.13
N MET A 364 4.80 25.53 7.93
CA MET A 364 6.14 25.16 7.49
C MET A 364 6.16 23.84 6.74
N ILE A 365 6.03 23.90 5.42
CA ILE A 365 6.04 22.72 4.55
C ILE A 365 7.45 22.19 4.29
N LEU A 366 8.49 23.03 4.41
CA LEU A 366 9.88 22.67 4.09
C LEU A 366 10.35 21.42 4.88
N SER A 367 9.95 21.26 6.13
CA SER A 367 10.31 20.08 6.93
C SER A 367 9.69 18.78 6.38
N PHE A 368 8.57 18.83 5.64
CA PHE A 368 8.04 17.64 4.98
C PHE A 368 8.96 17.12 3.86
N SER A 369 9.73 18.00 3.20
CA SER A 369 10.67 17.54 2.16
C SER A 369 11.80 16.67 2.69
N LYS A 370 12.02 16.68 4.00
CA LYS A 370 13.03 15.88 4.70
C LYS A 370 12.41 14.76 5.54
N ALA A 371 11.09 14.78 5.75
CA ALA A 371 10.40 13.83 6.60
C ALA A 371 10.11 12.53 5.84
N ASN A 372 10.32 11.39 6.49
CA ASN A 372 9.83 10.08 6.06
C ASN A 372 8.80 9.50 7.04
N ALA A 373 8.45 10.26 8.08
CA ALA A 373 7.52 9.86 9.12
C ALA A 373 6.85 11.06 9.82
N LEU A 374 5.73 10.75 10.49
CA LEU A 374 5.13 11.62 11.51
C LEU A 374 5.26 10.92 12.86
N ALA A 375 6.03 11.49 13.79
CA ALA A 375 6.10 11.04 15.17
C ALA A 375 4.80 11.42 15.88
N TYR A 376 4.13 10.45 16.50
CA TYR A 376 2.86 10.64 17.18
C TYR A 376 3.04 10.74 18.68
N ILE A 377 2.67 11.88 19.25
CA ILE A 377 2.67 12.11 20.69
C ILE A 377 1.20 12.16 21.14
N PRO A 378 0.73 11.21 21.93
CA PRO A 378 -0.68 11.12 22.32
C PRO A 378 -1.11 12.25 23.26
N GLU A 379 -2.43 12.41 23.45
CA GLU A 379 -3.02 13.51 24.23
C GLU A 379 -2.51 13.53 25.68
N GLU A 380 -2.42 12.37 26.31
CA GLU A 380 -2.06 12.18 27.71
C GLU A 380 -0.56 12.36 27.99
N ALA A 381 0.30 12.29 26.98
CA ALA A 381 1.73 12.47 27.16
C ALA A 381 2.08 13.97 27.19
N SER A 382 2.79 14.41 28.23
CA SER A 382 3.33 15.77 28.34
C SER A 382 4.85 15.84 28.10
N HIS A 383 5.53 14.74 28.38
CA HIS A 383 6.96 14.60 28.22
C HIS A 383 7.32 13.20 27.72
N ILE A 384 8.16 13.14 26.72
CA ILE A 384 8.74 11.90 26.18
C ILE A 384 10.24 11.92 26.47
N GLN A 385 10.75 10.92 27.14
CA GLN A 385 12.18 10.79 27.40
C GLN A 385 12.95 10.35 26.14
N LYS A 386 14.22 10.65 26.09
CA LYS A 386 15.14 10.02 25.14
C LYS A 386 15.09 8.49 25.32
N GLU A 387 15.19 7.72 24.23
CA GLU A 387 15.08 6.25 24.19
C GLU A 387 13.66 5.70 24.45
N ALA A 388 12.68 6.53 24.81
CA ALA A 388 11.30 6.06 24.95
C ALA A 388 10.72 5.63 23.59
N LEU A 389 9.97 4.51 23.59
CA LEU A 389 9.27 4.02 22.40
C LEU A 389 8.00 4.85 22.15
N ILE A 390 7.88 5.38 20.96
CA ILE A 390 6.67 6.09 20.51
C ILE A 390 6.13 5.47 19.22
N GLU A 391 4.86 5.72 18.94
CA GLU A 391 4.27 5.41 17.64
C GLU A 391 4.71 6.43 16.58
N VAL A 392 5.01 5.91 15.41
CA VAL A 392 5.43 6.68 14.25
C VAL A 392 4.58 6.28 13.06
N PHE A 393 3.91 7.23 12.43
CA PHE A 393 3.20 7.01 11.17
C PHE A 393 4.19 7.10 10.03
N VAL A 394 4.37 6.00 9.32
CA VAL A 394 5.30 5.92 8.20
C VAL A 394 4.72 6.66 7.00
N LEU A 395 5.42 7.67 6.52
CA LEU A 395 5.07 8.29 5.25
C LEU A 395 5.48 7.34 4.12
N PRO A 396 4.62 7.11 3.12
CA PRO A 396 5.00 6.31 1.97
C PRO A 396 6.28 6.90 1.35
N ASN A 397 7.31 6.08 1.21
CA ASN A 397 8.49 6.47 0.44
C ASN A 397 8.05 6.77 -0.98
N ILE A 398 8.04 8.02 -1.24
CA ILE A 398 7.57 8.55 -2.48
C ILE A 398 8.77 8.87 -3.35
#